data_f93ce8f907e19dba18d9287f0e5a1f54
#
_entry.id   f93ce8f907e19dba18d9287f0e5a1f54
#
_cell.length_a   1.000
_cell.length_b   1.000
_cell.length_c   1.000
_cell.angle_alpha   90.00
_cell.angle_beta   90.00
_cell.angle_gamma   90.00
#
_symmetry.space_group_name_H-M   'P 1'
#
loop_
_entity.id
_entity.type
_entity.pdbx_description
1 polymer ?
#
loop_
_entity_poly.entity_id
_entity_poly.type
_entity_poly.pdbx_seq_one_letter_code
_entity_poly.pdbx_strand_id
1 'polypeptide(L)'
;MRGALAAQWRRLFARAGAAGALLLAAFLGLTPTGCYLSRAAYEEARILARRQPIQRLVVRDATPPALREKLALVLEARQFAIDSLHLRAEESFTTFSQLDRDTLVLVVSAAYRDRLERKSWWFPVVGRFPYKGFFDFGEAQRTAAALTREGFDVTVGPSPAFSTLGWFNDPLVSTTVKADRVTLVNTVLHELLHTTFFAKGQVSFNESFATFVGGRGAEHFFRARGDSARWRRAQDDWHDDRLMGAFWERTAREIDSVFARLSDAASAARIAARDTVYARARRRLVDTIGPQLRTYPAGWVDQVPLNNAVLMARRVYAERLDRFDSVYAASGGNLREAIARVMRAHKDAVGRNDR
;
A
#
# COMPACT_ATOMS: atom_id res chain seq x y z
N MET A 1 -6.50 -38.28 -48.81
CA MET A 1 -7.23 -37.01 -48.54
C MET A 1 -7.16 -36.49 -47.10
N ARG A 2 -7.26 -37.33 -46.03
CA ARG A 2 -7.24 -36.86 -44.64
C ARG A 2 -5.90 -36.23 -44.22
N GLY A 3 -4.74 -36.68 -44.71
CA GLY A 3 -3.43 -36.12 -44.34
C GLY A 3 -3.16 -34.72 -44.91
N ALA A 4 -3.64 -34.41 -46.09
CA ALA A 4 -3.45 -33.11 -46.72
C ALA A 4 -4.27 -32.01 -46.00
N LEU A 5 -5.48 -32.33 -45.56
CA LEU A 5 -6.33 -31.45 -44.78
C LEU A 5 -5.70 -31.15 -43.41
N ALA A 6 -5.16 -32.15 -42.72
CA ALA A 6 -4.49 -31.95 -41.42
C ALA A 6 -3.23 -31.06 -41.54
N ALA A 7 -2.45 -31.22 -42.61
CA ALA A 7 -1.29 -30.36 -42.90
C ALA A 7 -1.71 -28.89 -43.19
N GLN A 8 -2.81 -28.70 -43.89
CA GLN A 8 -3.34 -27.37 -44.19
C GLN A 8 -3.83 -26.64 -42.90
N TRP A 9 -4.56 -27.37 -42.06
CA TRP A 9 -4.97 -26.85 -40.74
C TRP A 9 -3.79 -26.49 -39.84
N ARG A 10 -2.77 -27.33 -39.76
CA ARG A 10 -1.54 -27.02 -39.00
C ARG A 10 -0.85 -25.75 -39.50
N ARG A 11 -0.77 -25.53 -40.82
CA ARG A 11 -0.21 -24.32 -41.43
C ARG A 11 -1.03 -23.08 -41.13
N LEU A 12 -2.36 -23.19 -41.14
CA LEU A 12 -3.28 -22.09 -40.80
C LEU A 12 -3.14 -21.71 -39.33
N PHE A 13 -3.14 -22.68 -38.42
CA PHE A 13 -2.92 -22.40 -36.98
C PHE A 13 -1.53 -21.83 -36.70
N ALA A 14 -0.50 -22.30 -37.36
CA ALA A 14 0.85 -21.75 -37.22
C ALA A 14 0.94 -20.29 -37.71
N ARG A 15 0.29 -19.97 -38.86
CA ARG A 15 0.23 -18.60 -39.40
C ARG A 15 -0.62 -17.67 -38.52
N ALA A 16 -1.76 -18.14 -38.01
CA ALA A 16 -2.58 -17.40 -37.08
C ALA A 16 -1.83 -17.13 -35.75
N GLY A 17 -1.11 -18.12 -35.24
CA GLY A 17 -0.24 -17.98 -34.07
C GLY A 17 0.89 -16.96 -34.28
N ALA A 18 1.59 -17.04 -35.43
CA ALA A 18 2.64 -16.08 -35.78
C ALA A 18 2.10 -14.65 -35.94
N ALA A 19 0.94 -14.48 -36.60
CA ALA A 19 0.29 -13.17 -36.70
C ALA A 19 -0.11 -12.63 -35.33
N GLY A 20 -0.68 -13.46 -34.44
CA GLY A 20 -1.02 -13.09 -33.07
C GLY A 20 0.21 -12.67 -32.25
N ALA A 21 1.33 -13.41 -32.38
CA ALA A 21 2.58 -13.07 -31.72
C ALA A 21 3.16 -11.73 -32.21
N LEU A 22 3.10 -11.46 -33.53
CA LEU A 22 3.52 -10.19 -34.12
C LEU A 22 2.64 -9.01 -33.64
N LEU A 23 1.33 -9.19 -33.57
CA LEU A 23 0.42 -8.16 -33.05
C LEU A 23 0.68 -7.89 -31.58
N LEU A 24 0.91 -8.92 -30.78
CA LEU A 24 1.28 -8.76 -29.36
C LEU A 24 2.62 -8.06 -29.22
N ALA A 25 3.63 -8.41 -29.99
CA ALA A 25 4.94 -7.76 -29.97
C ALA A 25 4.83 -6.27 -30.39
N ALA A 26 4.04 -5.99 -31.43
CA ALA A 26 3.75 -4.61 -31.85
C ALA A 26 2.99 -3.82 -30.78
N PHE A 27 1.99 -4.42 -30.14
CA PHE A 27 1.31 -3.80 -29.00
C PHE A 27 2.28 -3.49 -27.87
N LEU A 28 3.08 -4.48 -27.42
CA LEU A 28 4.01 -4.34 -26.30
C LEU A 28 5.16 -3.36 -26.58
N GLY A 29 5.60 -3.22 -27.83
CA GLY A 29 6.75 -2.37 -28.19
C GLY A 29 6.37 -0.98 -28.76
N LEU A 30 5.17 -0.81 -29.32
CA LEU A 30 4.82 0.41 -30.06
C LEU A 30 3.68 1.22 -29.41
N THR A 31 2.96 0.66 -28.44
CA THR A 31 1.92 1.43 -27.74
C THR A 31 2.39 1.91 -26.37
N PRO A 32 1.96 3.10 -25.89
CA PRO A 32 2.32 3.59 -24.55
C PRO A 32 1.97 2.61 -23.44
N THR A 33 0.81 1.95 -23.53
CA THR A 33 0.39 0.93 -22.55
C THR A 33 1.24 -0.32 -22.63
N GLY A 34 1.56 -0.78 -23.83
CA GLY A 34 2.41 -1.95 -24.05
C GLY A 34 3.85 -1.72 -23.54
N CYS A 35 4.45 -0.58 -23.87
CA CYS A 35 5.76 -0.20 -23.36
C CYS A 35 5.78 -0.13 -21.81
N TYR A 36 4.72 0.43 -21.22
CA TYR A 36 4.56 0.46 -19.77
C TYR A 36 4.53 -0.95 -19.17
N LEU A 37 3.70 -1.84 -19.72
CA LEU A 37 3.57 -3.22 -19.23
C LEU A 37 4.86 -4.02 -19.43
N SER A 38 5.53 -3.87 -20.58
CA SER A 38 6.82 -4.53 -20.85
C SER A 38 7.88 -4.10 -19.86
N ARG A 39 7.95 -2.80 -19.54
CA ARG A 39 8.88 -2.27 -18.55
C ARG A 39 8.56 -2.77 -17.15
N ALA A 40 7.29 -2.78 -16.75
CA ALA A 40 6.86 -3.31 -15.47
C ALA A 40 7.24 -4.78 -15.31
N ALA A 41 6.94 -5.62 -16.30
CA ALA A 41 7.30 -7.03 -16.31
C ALA A 41 8.82 -7.28 -16.27
N TYR A 42 9.60 -6.45 -16.99
CA TYR A 42 11.07 -6.52 -16.97
C TYR A 42 11.65 -6.20 -15.58
N GLU A 43 11.22 -5.10 -14.96
CA GLU A 43 11.69 -4.71 -13.63
C GLU A 43 11.27 -5.74 -12.57
N GLU A 44 10.06 -6.27 -12.67
CA GLU A 44 9.58 -7.36 -11.82
C GLU A 44 10.42 -8.62 -11.97
N ALA A 45 10.63 -9.10 -13.19
CA ALA A 45 11.49 -10.26 -13.47
C ALA A 45 12.91 -10.06 -12.92
N ARG A 46 13.45 -8.85 -13.03
CA ARG A 46 14.77 -8.48 -12.52
C ARG A 46 14.84 -8.53 -10.99
N ILE A 47 13.80 -8.08 -10.30
CA ILE A 47 13.69 -8.18 -8.83
C ILE A 47 13.63 -9.63 -8.39
N LEU A 48 12.79 -10.43 -9.05
CA LEU A 48 12.62 -11.84 -8.75
C LEU A 48 13.88 -12.65 -9.04
N ALA A 49 14.61 -12.35 -10.13
CA ALA A 49 15.87 -13.02 -10.48
C ALA A 49 17.02 -12.74 -9.49
N ARG A 50 16.97 -11.61 -8.78
CA ARG A 50 17.99 -11.19 -7.79
C ARG A 50 17.71 -11.70 -6.37
N ARG A 51 16.67 -12.46 -6.16
CA ARG A 51 16.31 -12.99 -4.84
C ARG A 51 17.42 -13.84 -4.24
N GLN A 52 17.78 -13.53 -3.00
CA GLN A 52 18.71 -14.31 -2.19
C GLN A 52 18.02 -14.70 -0.87
N PRO A 53 18.18 -15.93 -0.38
CA PRO A 53 17.62 -16.34 0.91
C PRO A 53 18.18 -15.47 2.04
N ILE A 54 17.31 -14.86 2.84
CA ILE A 54 17.71 -13.97 3.96
C ILE A 54 18.58 -14.74 4.95
N GLN A 55 18.23 -15.98 5.26
CA GLN A 55 19.02 -16.82 6.18
C GLN A 55 20.49 -16.97 5.76
N ARG A 56 20.76 -17.08 4.43
CA ARG A 56 22.14 -17.13 3.93
C ARG A 56 22.84 -15.78 4.06
N LEU A 57 22.14 -14.68 3.85
CA LEU A 57 22.72 -13.35 3.96
C LEU A 57 23.06 -12.98 5.40
N VAL A 58 22.27 -13.43 6.36
CA VAL A 58 22.49 -13.15 7.80
C VAL A 58 23.78 -13.82 8.33
N VAL A 59 24.17 -14.97 7.78
CA VAL A 59 25.38 -15.70 8.22
C VAL A 59 26.60 -15.42 7.32
N ARG A 60 26.43 -14.72 6.22
CA ARG A 60 27.50 -14.46 5.24
C ARG A 60 28.34 -13.25 5.68
N ASP A 61 29.65 -13.43 5.87
CA ASP A 61 30.57 -12.37 6.28
C ASP A 61 30.63 -11.18 5.33
N ALA A 62 30.51 -11.43 4.01
CA ALA A 62 30.47 -10.38 2.99
C ALA A 62 29.19 -9.52 3.02
N THR A 63 28.17 -9.86 3.81
CA THR A 63 26.98 -9.02 3.96
C THR A 63 27.31 -7.84 4.88
N PRO A 64 27.06 -6.59 4.45
CA PRO A 64 27.32 -5.42 5.28
C PRO A 64 26.63 -5.55 6.67
N PRO A 65 27.32 -5.23 7.77
CA PRO A 65 26.79 -5.44 9.13
C PRO A 65 25.41 -4.82 9.36
N ALA A 66 25.22 -3.58 8.93
CA ALA A 66 23.94 -2.87 9.07
C ALA A 66 22.78 -3.57 8.32
N LEU A 67 23.06 -4.13 7.14
CA LEU A 67 22.06 -4.91 6.38
C LEU A 67 21.79 -6.24 7.09
N ARG A 68 22.83 -6.93 7.54
CA ARG A 68 22.74 -8.21 8.26
C ARG A 68 21.84 -8.10 9.49
N GLU A 69 22.06 -7.06 10.32
CA GLU A 69 21.24 -6.80 11.50
C GLU A 69 19.75 -6.56 11.16
N LYS A 70 19.47 -5.80 10.10
CA LYS A 70 18.09 -5.54 9.68
C LYS A 70 17.42 -6.78 9.09
N LEU A 71 18.16 -7.60 8.33
CA LEU A 71 17.65 -8.86 7.81
C LEU A 71 17.38 -9.87 8.95
N ALA A 72 18.26 -9.94 9.95
CA ALA A 72 18.01 -10.74 11.15
C ALA A 72 16.73 -10.27 11.88
N LEU A 73 16.56 -8.96 12.05
CA LEU A 73 15.36 -8.36 12.66
C LEU A 73 14.07 -8.74 11.89
N VAL A 74 14.12 -8.79 10.56
CA VAL A 74 12.98 -9.23 9.73
C VAL A 74 12.62 -10.68 10.00
N LEU A 75 13.63 -11.60 10.08
CA LEU A 75 13.38 -13.00 10.43
C LEU A 75 12.79 -13.15 11.84
N GLU A 76 13.28 -12.37 12.79
CA GLU A 76 12.76 -12.36 14.17
C GLU A 76 11.32 -11.83 14.23
N ALA A 77 11.00 -10.75 13.50
CA ALA A 77 9.64 -10.21 13.42
C ALA A 77 8.68 -11.21 12.74
N ARG A 78 9.16 -11.90 11.69
CA ARG A 78 8.42 -12.98 11.03
C ARG A 78 8.14 -14.13 12.01
N GLN A 79 9.14 -14.57 12.76
CA GLN A 79 8.96 -15.64 13.74
C GLN A 79 8.01 -15.22 14.87
N PHE A 80 8.12 -14.00 15.36
CA PHE A 80 7.19 -13.42 16.35
C PHE A 80 5.74 -13.41 15.82
N ALA A 81 5.54 -13.06 14.55
CA ALA A 81 4.21 -13.08 13.92
C ALA A 81 3.59 -14.48 13.95
N ILE A 82 4.38 -15.51 13.68
CA ILE A 82 3.94 -16.91 13.68
C ILE A 82 3.64 -17.39 15.12
N ASP A 83 4.60 -17.24 16.03
CA ASP A 83 4.53 -17.86 17.34
C ASP A 83 3.60 -17.10 18.30
N SER A 84 3.67 -15.77 18.28
CA SER A 84 2.97 -14.91 19.23
C SER A 84 1.63 -14.40 18.73
N LEU A 85 1.52 -14.07 17.44
CA LEU A 85 0.29 -13.50 16.86
C LEU A 85 -0.51 -14.52 16.07
N HIS A 86 0.03 -15.71 15.79
CA HIS A 86 -0.56 -16.78 15.00
C HIS A 86 -0.92 -16.34 13.56
N LEU A 87 -0.09 -15.45 12.99
CA LEU A 87 -0.20 -15.05 11.61
C LEU A 87 0.43 -16.10 10.69
N ARG A 88 -0.14 -16.29 9.51
CA ARG A 88 0.47 -17.11 8.44
C ARG A 88 1.55 -16.28 7.78
N ALA A 89 2.72 -16.87 7.57
CA ALA A 89 3.83 -16.19 6.93
C ALA A 89 4.20 -16.82 5.59
N GLU A 90 3.83 -18.08 5.35
CA GLU A 90 4.19 -18.83 4.14
C GLU A 90 5.66 -18.58 3.74
N GLU A 91 5.93 -18.17 2.50
CA GLU A 91 7.27 -17.80 2.04
C GLU A 91 7.58 -16.29 2.12
N SER A 92 6.65 -15.48 2.65
CA SER A 92 6.85 -14.03 2.77
C SER A 92 8.05 -13.72 3.66
N PHE A 93 8.88 -12.75 3.24
CA PHE A 93 10.08 -12.31 3.96
C PHE A 93 11.15 -13.40 4.17
N THR A 94 11.20 -14.43 3.32
CA THR A 94 12.27 -15.43 3.31
C THR A 94 13.41 -15.06 2.37
N THR A 95 13.15 -14.20 1.39
CA THR A 95 14.13 -13.77 0.39
C THR A 95 14.28 -12.23 0.38
N PHE A 96 15.46 -11.77 -0.04
CA PHE A 96 15.83 -10.36 -0.18
C PHE A 96 16.31 -10.07 -1.60
N SER A 97 15.93 -8.92 -2.15
CA SER A 97 16.43 -8.42 -3.43
C SER A 97 17.02 -7.03 -3.27
N GLN A 98 18.29 -6.88 -3.64
CA GLN A 98 18.96 -5.58 -3.71
C GLN A 98 18.52 -4.84 -4.96
N LEU A 99 17.98 -3.64 -4.79
CA LEU A 99 17.63 -2.72 -5.88
C LEU A 99 18.78 -1.77 -6.17
N ASP A 100 18.88 -1.31 -7.40
CA ASP A 100 19.94 -0.36 -7.84
C ASP A 100 19.59 1.10 -7.52
N ARG A 101 18.41 1.36 -7.00
CA ARG A 101 17.91 2.71 -6.69
C ARG A 101 17.15 2.74 -5.37
N ASP A 102 17.03 3.95 -4.79
CA ASP A 102 16.43 4.17 -3.46
C ASP A 102 14.90 4.17 -3.47
N THR A 103 14.31 4.32 -4.64
CA THR A 103 12.86 4.23 -4.87
C THR A 103 12.63 3.41 -6.12
N LEU A 104 11.84 2.37 -6.03
CA LEU A 104 11.57 1.48 -7.16
C LEU A 104 10.55 2.09 -8.11
N VAL A 105 9.42 2.53 -7.57
CA VAL A 105 8.25 3.00 -8.31
C VAL A 105 7.71 4.26 -7.66
N LEU A 106 7.42 5.29 -8.47
CA LEU A 106 6.54 6.39 -8.07
C LEU A 106 5.11 6.07 -8.47
N VAL A 107 4.20 6.19 -7.53
CA VAL A 107 2.76 6.03 -7.75
C VAL A 107 2.13 7.41 -7.94
N VAL A 108 1.45 7.59 -9.05
CA VAL A 108 0.63 8.77 -9.34
C VAL A 108 -0.84 8.38 -9.12
N SER A 109 -1.51 9.10 -8.24
CA SER A 109 -2.95 9.01 -8.03
C SER A 109 -3.60 10.36 -8.27
N ALA A 110 -4.80 10.35 -8.84
CA ALA A 110 -5.55 11.55 -9.10
C ALA A 110 -7.01 11.40 -8.63
N ALA A 111 -7.64 12.51 -8.26
CA ALA A 111 -9.04 12.55 -7.85
C ALA A 111 -9.74 13.78 -8.43
N TYR A 112 -11.03 13.65 -8.67
CA TYR A 112 -11.86 14.79 -9.07
C TYR A 112 -11.92 15.82 -7.95
N ARG A 113 -11.95 17.10 -8.31
CA ARG A 113 -11.98 18.19 -7.33
C ARG A 113 -13.36 18.44 -6.74
N ASP A 114 -14.39 18.13 -7.49
CA ASP A 114 -15.79 18.38 -7.15
C ASP A 114 -16.54 17.18 -6.53
N ARG A 115 -15.85 16.06 -6.32
CA ARG A 115 -16.38 14.85 -5.70
C ARG A 115 -15.26 13.96 -5.15
N LEU A 116 -15.55 13.11 -4.17
CA LEU A 116 -14.60 12.11 -3.65
C LEU A 116 -14.61 10.85 -4.53
N GLU A 117 -14.04 11.00 -5.71
CA GLU A 117 -13.89 9.91 -6.67
C GLU A 117 -12.48 9.94 -7.26
N ARG A 118 -11.83 8.76 -7.32
CA ARG A 118 -10.51 8.62 -7.92
C ARG A 118 -10.62 8.50 -9.43
N LYS A 119 -9.72 9.15 -10.16
CA LYS A 119 -9.44 8.81 -11.54
C LYS A 119 -8.92 7.37 -11.59
N SER A 120 -9.45 6.59 -12.52
CA SER A 120 -8.98 5.21 -12.75
C SER A 120 -8.37 5.08 -14.13
N TRP A 121 -7.35 4.22 -14.23
CA TRP A 121 -6.73 3.80 -15.49
C TRP A 121 -7.13 2.37 -15.78
N TRP A 122 -7.44 2.09 -17.02
CA TRP A 122 -7.71 0.74 -17.46
C TRP A 122 -6.43 0.08 -17.97
N PHE A 123 -6.20 -1.14 -17.56
CA PHE A 123 -5.08 -1.97 -18.00
C PHE A 123 -5.62 -3.30 -18.52
N PRO A 124 -5.06 -3.85 -19.62
CA PRO A 124 -5.36 -5.21 -20.06
C PRO A 124 -5.07 -6.20 -18.90
N VAL A 125 -5.88 -7.26 -18.81
CA VAL A 125 -5.76 -8.35 -17.81
C VAL A 125 -6.19 -7.95 -16.41
N VAL A 126 -5.66 -6.84 -15.84
CA VAL A 126 -5.92 -6.44 -14.45
C VAL A 126 -7.07 -5.45 -14.27
N GLY A 127 -7.60 -4.89 -15.38
CA GLY A 127 -8.78 -4.02 -15.34
C GLY A 127 -8.50 -2.58 -14.90
N ARG A 128 -9.38 -1.99 -14.09
CA ARG A 128 -9.30 -0.58 -13.66
C ARG A 128 -8.59 -0.44 -12.33
N PHE A 129 -7.58 0.43 -12.30
CA PHE A 129 -6.83 0.78 -11.09
C PHE A 129 -6.91 2.28 -10.79
N PRO A 130 -7.04 2.69 -9.52
CA PRO A 130 -7.14 4.09 -9.11
C PRO A 130 -5.78 4.79 -9.01
N TYR A 131 -4.72 4.21 -9.54
CA TYR A 131 -3.38 4.75 -9.58
C TYR A 131 -2.57 4.16 -10.73
N LYS A 132 -1.46 4.80 -11.08
CA LYS A 132 -0.49 4.31 -12.05
C LYS A 132 0.92 4.39 -11.45
N GLY A 133 1.65 3.28 -11.49
CA GLY A 133 3.05 3.20 -11.05
C GLY A 133 4.01 3.56 -12.19
N PHE A 134 5.12 4.21 -11.88
CA PHE A 134 6.13 4.62 -12.84
C PHE A 134 7.51 4.24 -12.36
N PHE A 135 8.26 3.55 -13.19
CA PHE A 135 9.68 3.28 -12.99
C PHE A 135 10.56 4.44 -13.50
N ASP A 136 10.03 5.29 -14.38
CA ASP A 136 10.61 6.55 -14.81
C ASP A 136 10.02 7.71 -14.02
N PHE A 137 10.83 8.37 -13.19
CA PHE A 137 10.36 9.43 -12.31
C PHE A 137 10.02 10.71 -13.07
N GLY A 138 10.71 10.97 -14.19
CA GLY A 138 10.37 12.08 -15.09
C GLY A 138 9.01 11.88 -15.74
N GLU A 139 8.67 10.65 -16.14
CA GLU A 139 7.34 10.32 -16.68
C GLU A 139 6.24 10.47 -15.61
N ALA A 140 6.53 10.05 -14.36
CA ALA A 140 5.60 10.26 -13.23
C ALA A 140 5.29 11.74 -13.04
N GLN A 141 6.31 12.60 -13.01
CA GLN A 141 6.16 14.04 -12.83
C GLN A 141 5.41 14.70 -14.00
N ARG A 142 5.75 14.32 -15.24
CA ARG A 142 5.02 14.81 -16.43
C ARG A 142 3.56 14.42 -16.42
N THR A 143 3.26 13.18 -16.03
CA THR A 143 1.88 12.69 -15.90
C THR A 143 1.13 13.44 -14.80
N ALA A 144 1.74 13.65 -13.64
CA ALA A 144 1.15 14.43 -12.55
C ALA A 144 0.85 15.86 -12.97
N ALA A 145 1.80 16.54 -13.65
CA ALA A 145 1.59 17.88 -14.15
C ALA A 145 0.47 17.96 -15.22
N ALA A 146 0.36 16.98 -16.10
CA ALA A 146 -0.72 16.90 -17.07
C ALA A 146 -2.09 16.78 -16.39
N LEU A 147 -2.22 15.86 -15.42
CA LEU A 147 -3.45 15.67 -14.65
C LEU A 147 -3.85 16.91 -13.85
N THR A 148 -2.89 17.63 -13.30
CA THR A 148 -3.14 18.91 -12.61
C THR A 148 -3.69 19.95 -13.58
N ARG A 149 -3.15 20.03 -14.80
CA ARG A 149 -3.67 20.93 -15.86
C ARG A 149 -5.06 20.54 -16.34
N GLU A 150 -5.38 19.24 -16.32
CA GLU A 150 -6.72 18.71 -16.59
C GLU A 150 -7.73 19.01 -15.46
N GLY A 151 -7.30 19.63 -14.36
CA GLY A 151 -8.15 20.03 -13.25
C GLY A 151 -8.35 18.96 -12.17
N PHE A 152 -7.51 17.91 -12.15
CA PHE A 152 -7.52 16.94 -11.04
C PHE A 152 -6.68 17.40 -9.86
N ASP A 153 -7.05 16.96 -8.68
CA ASP A 153 -6.13 16.87 -7.55
C ASP A 153 -5.20 15.67 -7.77
N VAL A 154 -3.91 15.85 -7.50
CA VAL A 154 -2.90 14.83 -7.77
C VAL A 154 -2.03 14.59 -6.54
N THR A 155 -1.59 13.36 -6.33
CA THR A 155 -0.52 13.00 -5.41
C THR A 155 0.48 12.08 -6.10
N VAL A 156 1.76 12.30 -5.79
CA VAL A 156 2.88 11.46 -6.24
C VAL A 156 3.67 11.03 -5.02
N GLY A 157 3.93 9.76 -4.90
CA GLY A 157 4.72 9.23 -3.79
C GLY A 157 5.40 7.91 -4.15
N PRO A 158 6.42 7.51 -3.39
CA PRO A 158 7.01 6.20 -3.54
C PRO A 158 5.98 5.11 -3.21
N SER A 159 6.03 3.99 -3.92
CA SER A 159 5.31 2.80 -3.49
C SER A 159 5.94 2.29 -2.20
N PRO A 160 5.18 2.07 -1.12
CA PRO A 160 5.73 1.62 0.15
C PRO A 160 6.25 0.18 0.08
N ALA A 161 5.67 -0.64 -0.76
CA ALA A 161 6.05 -2.03 -0.94
C ALA A 161 6.06 -2.41 -2.43
N PHE A 162 6.83 -3.43 -2.75
CA PHE A 162 6.74 -4.15 -4.01
C PHE A 162 5.78 -5.32 -3.81
N SER A 163 4.77 -5.43 -4.65
CA SER A 163 3.82 -6.53 -4.60
C SER A 163 3.47 -6.98 -6.01
N THR A 164 3.53 -8.29 -6.22
CA THR A 164 3.06 -8.97 -7.43
C THR A 164 1.57 -9.30 -7.38
N LEU A 165 0.81 -8.66 -6.49
CA LEU A 165 -0.61 -8.93 -6.25
C LEU A 165 -0.87 -10.40 -5.84
N GLY A 166 0.10 -11.04 -5.17
CA GLY A 166 0.00 -12.42 -4.73
C GLY A 166 0.30 -13.49 -5.80
N TRP A 167 0.74 -13.08 -6.99
CA TRP A 167 1.11 -14.02 -8.07
C TRP A 167 2.44 -14.72 -7.81
N PHE A 168 3.33 -14.09 -7.04
CA PHE A 168 4.62 -14.63 -6.63
C PHE A 168 4.88 -14.33 -5.17
N ASN A 169 5.80 -15.08 -4.56
CA ASN A 169 6.30 -14.77 -3.22
C ASN A 169 7.23 -13.56 -3.31
N ASP A 170 6.71 -12.39 -2.92
CA ASP A 170 7.42 -11.14 -3.06
C ASP A 170 8.64 -11.10 -2.12
N PRO A 171 9.83 -10.73 -2.64
CA PRO A 171 11.00 -10.58 -1.80
C PRO A 171 10.93 -9.30 -0.98
N LEU A 172 11.55 -9.30 0.19
CA LEU A 172 11.92 -8.07 0.87
C LEU A 172 12.90 -7.29 -0.01
N VAL A 173 12.57 -6.04 -0.33
CA VAL A 173 13.43 -5.20 -1.18
C VAL A 173 14.28 -4.24 -0.35
N SER A 174 15.44 -3.85 -0.89
CA SER A 174 16.38 -2.96 -0.18
C SER A 174 15.78 -1.60 0.20
N THR A 175 14.78 -1.10 -0.53
CA THR A 175 14.07 0.14 -0.19
C THR A 175 13.29 0.01 1.11
N THR A 176 12.62 -1.12 1.35
CA THR A 176 11.91 -1.41 2.61
C THR A 176 12.88 -1.54 3.78
N VAL A 177 14.04 -2.19 3.56
CA VAL A 177 15.07 -2.36 4.60
C VAL A 177 15.73 -1.04 5.03
N LYS A 178 15.64 0.03 4.22
CA LYS A 178 16.15 1.37 4.58
C LYS A 178 15.39 2.01 5.73
N ALA A 179 14.13 1.67 5.95
CA ALA A 179 13.33 2.18 7.05
C ALA A 179 14.03 1.96 8.40
N ASP A 180 13.70 2.76 9.40
CA ASP A 180 14.15 2.51 10.76
C ASP A 180 13.60 1.15 11.28
N ARG A 181 14.14 0.68 12.40
CA ARG A 181 13.82 -0.68 12.88
C ARG A 181 12.37 -0.85 13.32
N VAL A 182 11.73 0.20 13.83
CA VAL A 182 10.32 0.15 14.25
C VAL A 182 9.42 0.09 13.04
N THR A 183 9.62 0.98 12.08
CA THR A 183 8.90 0.98 10.81
C THR A 183 9.10 -0.34 10.05
N LEU A 184 10.31 -0.91 10.06
CA LEU A 184 10.59 -2.20 9.40
C LEU A 184 9.78 -3.34 10.02
N VAL A 185 9.75 -3.45 11.35
CA VAL A 185 8.94 -4.48 12.05
C VAL A 185 7.44 -4.25 11.80
N ASN A 186 6.98 -3.01 11.89
CA ASN A 186 5.59 -2.65 11.56
C ASN A 186 5.23 -3.13 10.14
N THR A 187 6.06 -2.82 9.13
CA THR A 187 5.83 -3.25 7.75
C THR A 187 5.76 -4.78 7.62
N VAL A 188 6.68 -5.53 8.26
CA VAL A 188 6.65 -7.00 8.21
C VAL A 188 5.34 -7.54 8.78
N LEU A 189 4.89 -7.04 9.91
CA LEU A 189 3.66 -7.52 10.57
C LEU A 189 2.39 -7.11 9.79
N HIS A 190 2.39 -5.90 9.20
CA HIS A 190 1.34 -5.41 8.30
C HIS A 190 1.15 -6.35 7.12
N GLU A 191 2.20 -6.67 6.40
CA GLU A 191 2.16 -7.53 5.21
C GLU A 191 1.80 -9.00 5.56
N LEU A 192 2.27 -9.50 6.70
CA LEU A 192 1.90 -10.84 7.17
C LEU A 192 0.43 -10.95 7.56
N LEU A 193 -0.22 -9.84 7.96
CA LEU A 193 -1.66 -9.87 8.12
C LEU A 193 -2.37 -10.09 6.78
N HIS A 194 -1.94 -9.46 5.69
CA HIS A 194 -2.53 -9.69 4.36
C HIS A 194 -2.41 -11.14 3.91
N THR A 195 -1.30 -11.83 4.23
CA THR A 195 -1.15 -13.27 4.00
C THR A 195 -2.12 -14.09 4.86
N THR A 196 -2.49 -13.60 6.04
CA THR A 196 -3.36 -14.30 7.00
C THR A 196 -4.84 -14.08 6.71
N PHE A 197 -5.20 -12.85 6.37
CA PHE A 197 -6.58 -12.41 6.21
C PHE A 197 -6.70 -11.36 5.11
N PHE A 198 -7.67 -11.57 4.22
CA PHE A 198 -8.01 -10.63 3.16
C PHE A 198 -9.53 -10.64 2.89
N ALA A 199 -10.18 -9.52 3.12
CA ALA A 199 -11.60 -9.30 2.81
C ALA A 199 -11.73 -8.79 1.38
N LYS A 200 -12.23 -9.64 0.46
CA LYS A 200 -12.35 -9.29 -0.96
C LYS A 200 -13.20 -8.03 -1.15
N GLY A 201 -12.69 -7.07 -1.93
CA GLY A 201 -13.39 -5.82 -2.23
C GLY A 201 -13.40 -4.77 -1.12
N GLN A 202 -12.80 -5.04 0.05
CA GLN A 202 -12.80 -4.15 1.22
C GLN A 202 -11.40 -3.59 1.50
N VAL A 203 -10.84 -2.87 0.52
CA VAL A 203 -9.44 -2.39 0.58
C VAL A 203 -9.18 -1.57 1.85
N SER A 204 -10.01 -0.56 2.17
CA SER A 204 -9.82 0.26 3.37
C SER A 204 -9.85 -0.54 4.67
N PHE A 205 -10.73 -1.55 4.77
CA PHE A 205 -10.75 -2.43 5.93
C PHE A 205 -9.46 -3.25 6.04
N ASN A 206 -9.01 -3.85 4.93
CA ASN A 206 -7.79 -4.66 4.90
C ASN A 206 -6.56 -3.84 5.32
N GLU A 207 -6.38 -2.65 4.71
CA GLU A 207 -5.24 -1.78 4.98
C GLU A 207 -5.26 -1.22 6.41
N SER A 208 -6.43 -0.77 6.89
CA SER A 208 -6.55 -0.24 8.25
C SER A 208 -6.37 -1.34 9.32
N PHE A 209 -6.85 -2.55 9.04
CA PHE A 209 -6.60 -3.69 9.91
C PHE A 209 -5.13 -4.08 9.93
N ALA A 210 -4.46 -4.08 8.76
CA ALA A 210 -3.03 -4.33 8.68
C ALA A 210 -2.20 -3.22 9.35
N THR A 211 -2.61 -1.95 9.23
CA THR A 211 -2.00 -0.82 9.95
C THR A 211 -2.10 -1.01 11.47
N PHE A 212 -3.26 -1.42 11.98
CA PHE A 212 -3.44 -1.75 13.40
C PHE A 212 -2.52 -2.88 13.86
N VAL A 213 -2.47 -3.98 13.10
CA VAL A 213 -1.64 -5.15 13.46
C VAL A 213 -0.16 -4.81 13.36
N GLY A 214 0.26 -4.06 12.38
CA GLY A 214 1.64 -3.58 12.23
C GLY A 214 2.07 -2.69 13.40
N GLY A 215 1.29 -1.64 13.69
CA GLY A 215 1.60 -0.68 14.76
C GLY A 215 1.61 -1.32 16.14
N ARG A 216 0.52 -1.97 16.54
CA ARG A 216 0.44 -2.68 17.83
C ARG A 216 1.39 -3.87 17.90
N GLY A 217 1.60 -4.57 16.77
CA GLY A 217 2.53 -5.69 16.69
C GLY A 217 3.97 -5.26 16.94
N ALA A 218 4.41 -4.13 16.35
CA ALA A 218 5.75 -3.58 16.60
C ALA A 218 5.93 -3.22 18.10
N GLU A 219 4.90 -2.61 18.72
CA GLU A 219 4.90 -2.33 20.15
C GLU A 219 5.09 -3.62 20.98
N HIS A 220 4.31 -4.68 20.71
CA HIS A 220 4.43 -5.97 21.40
C HIS A 220 5.77 -6.64 21.16
N PHE A 221 6.27 -6.60 19.92
CA PHE A 221 7.56 -7.19 19.56
C PHE A 221 8.71 -6.58 20.34
N PHE A 222 8.85 -5.25 20.36
CA PHE A 222 9.95 -4.60 21.07
C PHE A 222 9.82 -4.70 22.59
N ARG A 223 8.59 -4.73 23.11
CA ARG A 223 8.36 -5.00 24.54
C ARG A 223 8.83 -6.41 24.93
N ALA A 224 8.50 -7.43 24.16
CA ALA A 224 8.91 -8.81 24.40
C ALA A 224 10.46 -8.99 24.36
N ARG A 225 11.15 -8.15 23.58
CA ARG A 225 12.62 -8.12 23.50
C ARG A 225 13.29 -7.33 24.63
N GLY A 226 12.54 -6.66 25.49
CA GLY A 226 13.08 -5.75 26.52
C GLY A 226 13.69 -4.47 25.92
N ASP A 227 13.45 -4.16 24.63
CA ASP A 227 13.95 -2.94 23.98
C ASP A 227 13.02 -1.76 24.30
N SER A 228 13.23 -1.16 25.45
CA SER A 228 12.38 -0.10 25.97
C SER A 228 12.37 1.18 25.12
N ALA A 229 13.48 1.46 24.42
CA ALA A 229 13.59 2.64 23.57
C ALA A 229 12.71 2.48 22.30
N ARG A 230 12.83 1.33 21.62
CA ARG A 230 12.02 1.05 20.42
C ARG A 230 10.56 0.73 20.75
N TRP A 231 10.31 0.15 21.92
CA TRP A 231 8.95 -0.01 22.41
C TRP A 231 8.25 1.35 22.57
N ARG A 232 8.88 2.33 23.25
CA ARG A 232 8.33 3.69 23.35
C ARG A 232 8.14 4.34 21.99
N ARG A 233 9.11 4.22 21.08
CA ARG A 233 8.97 4.74 19.73
C ARG A 233 7.78 4.11 19.00
N ALA A 234 7.56 2.82 19.09
CA ALA A 234 6.39 2.15 18.49
C ALA A 234 5.06 2.65 19.08
N GLN A 235 5.03 2.94 20.39
CA GLN A 235 3.85 3.54 21.02
C GLN A 235 3.59 4.96 20.51
N ASP A 236 4.64 5.76 20.33
CA ASP A 236 4.53 7.12 19.81
C ASP A 236 4.12 7.12 18.34
N ASP A 237 4.65 6.22 17.52
CA ASP A 237 4.24 6.03 16.13
C ASP A 237 2.74 5.66 16.04
N TRP A 238 2.29 4.70 16.87
CA TRP A 238 0.87 4.32 16.92
C TRP A 238 -0.04 5.44 17.42
N HIS A 239 0.43 6.24 18.40
CA HIS A 239 -0.29 7.43 18.84
C HIS A 239 -0.52 8.41 17.69
N ASP A 240 0.53 8.69 16.92
CA ASP A 240 0.48 9.60 15.79
C ASP A 240 -0.38 9.06 14.65
N ASP A 241 -0.31 7.76 14.34
CA ASP A 241 -1.16 7.10 13.35
C ASP A 241 -2.65 7.27 13.67
N ARG A 242 -3.02 7.12 14.95
CA ARG A 242 -4.41 7.32 15.39
C ARG A 242 -4.86 8.77 15.29
N LEU A 243 -4.03 9.72 15.70
CA LEU A 243 -4.34 11.16 15.59
C LEU A 243 -4.52 11.56 14.14
N MET A 244 -3.60 11.17 13.28
CA MET A 244 -3.67 11.44 11.86
C MET A 244 -4.83 10.71 11.19
N GLY A 245 -5.11 9.46 11.60
CA GLY A 245 -6.26 8.69 11.14
C GLY A 245 -7.58 9.42 11.44
N ALA A 246 -7.79 9.83 12.68
CA ALA A 246 -8.96 10.60 13.09
C ALA A 246 -9.08 11.94 12.33
N PHE A 247 -7.96 12.61 12.08
CA PHE A 247 -7.91 13.84 11.28
C PHE A 247 -8.39 13.60 9.83
N TRP A 248 -7.86 12.57 9.15
CA TRP A 248 -8.25 12.25 7.79
C TRP A 248 -9.69 11.81 7.69
N GLU A 249 -10.14 10.98 8.61
CA GLU A 249 -11.52 10.50 8.66
C GLU A 249 -12.53 11.63 8.88
N ARG A 250 -12.23 12.53 9.82
CA ARG A 250 -13.06 13.73 10.05
C ARG A 250 -13.10 14.62 8.81
N THR A 251 -11.96 14.88 8.20
CA THR A 251 -11.87 15.72 7.00
C THR A 251 -12.67 15.09 5.85
N ALA A 252 -12.59 13.77 5.67
CA ALA A 252 -13.38 13.07 4.66
C ALA A 252 -14.89 13.22 4.90
N ARG A 253 -15.37 13.03 6.14
CA ARG A 253 -16.78 13.22 6.48
C ARG A 253 -17.26 14.66 6.23
N GLU A 254 -16.44 15.66 6.53
CA GLU A 254 -16.75 17.07 6.27
C GLU A 254 -16.88 17.34 4.76
N ILE A 255 -15.97 16.77 3.93
CA ILE A 255 -16.03 16.87 2.47
C ILE A 255 -17.25 16.12 1.91
N ASP A 256 -17.49 14.87 2.31
CA ASP A 256 -18.66 14.09 1.91
C ASP A 256 -19.96 14.84 2.21
N SER A 257 -20.07 15.43 3.41
CA SER A 257 -21.22 16.22 3.82
C SER A 257 -21.44 17.48 2.96
N VAL A 258 -20.36 18.16 2.57
CA VAL A 258 -20.44 19.31 1.66
C VAL A 258 -20.91 18.90 0.28
N PHE A 259 -20.34 17.84 -0.28
CA PHE A 259 -20.72 17.36 -1.60
C PHE A 259 -22.16 16.81 -1.64
N ALA A 260 -22.63 16.17 -0.57
CA ALA A 260 -24.01 15.72 -0.46
C ALA A 260 -25.01 16.90 -0.44
N ARG A 261 -24.69 17.97 0.31
CA ARG A 261 -25.55 19.17 0.36
C ARG A 261 -25.58 19.98 -0.96
N LEU A 262 -24.54 19.87 -1.76
CA LEU A 262 -24.34 20.57 -3.02
C LEU A 262 -24.42 19.62 -4.23
N SER A 263 -25.19 18.54 -4.15
CA SER A 263 -25.31 17.54 -5.21
C SER A 263 -25.71 18.14 -6.55
N ASP A 264 -26.65 19.09 -6.53
CA ASP A 264 -27.20 19.74 -7.72
C ASP A 264 -26.49 21.06 -8.08
N ALA A 265 -25.50 21.47 -7.30
CA ALA A 265 -24.74 22.68 -7.54
C ALA A 265 -23.69 22.50 -8.65
N ALA A 266 -23.37 23.61 -9.32
CA ALA A 266 -22.28 23.65 -10.29
C ALA A 266 -20.94 23.21 -9.66
N SER A 267 -20.08 22.56 -10.45
CA SER A 267 -18.78 22.06 -10.02
C SER A 267 -17.92 23.13 -9.34
N ALA A 268 -17.94 24.37 -9.84
CA ALA A 268 -17.21 25.49 -9.22
C ALA A 268 -17.66 25.79 -7.77
N ALA A 269 -18.95 25.75 -7.48
CA ALA A 269 -19.48 25.96 -6.13
C ALA A 269 -19.09 24.81 -5.18
N ARG A 270 -19.11 23.57 -5.67
CA ARG A 270 -18.66 22.38 -4.91
C ARG A 270 -17.17 22.47 -4.58
N ILE A 271 -16.34 22.87 -5.54
CA ILE A 271 -14.90 23.07 -5.36
C ILE A 271 -14.65 24.17 -4.32
N ALA A 272 -15.29 25.35 -4.41
CA ALA A 272 -15.12 26.45 -3.45
C ALA A 272 -15.51 26.05 -2.02
N ALA A 273 -16.61 25.32 -1.85
CA ALA A 273 -17.05 24.82 -0.57
C ALA A 273 -16.07 23.79 0.01
N ARG A 274 -15.56 22.87 -0.80
CA ARG A 274 -14.51 21.92 -0.45
C ARG A 274 -13.24 22.64 0.00
N ASP A 275 -12.76 23.65 -0.75
CA ASP A 275 -11.54 24.39 -0.43
C ASP A 275 -11.67 25.11 0.94
N THR A 276 -12.88 25.56 1.30
CA THR A 276 -13.19 26.07 2.65
C THR A 276 -13.01 24.98 3.73
N VAL A 277 -13.42 23.73 3.45
CA VAL A 277 -13.19 22.61 4.37
C VAL A 277 -11.69 22.35 4.54
N TYR A 278 -10.92 22.32 3.46
CA TYR A 278 -9.47 22.11 3.54
C TYR A 278 -8.75 23.25 4.27
N ALA A 279 -9.19 24.50 4.10
CA ALA A 279 -8.65 25.62 4.87
C ALA A 279 -8.89 25.46 6.40
N ARG A 280 -10.07 25.00 6.81
CA ARG A 280 -10.35 24.65 8.22
C ARG A 280 -9.53 23.45 8.68
N ALA A 281 -9.43 22.42 7.86
CA ALA A 281 -8.61 21.24 8.15
C ALA A 281 -7.13 21.59 8.32
N ARG A 282 -6.59 22.54 7.51
CA ARG A 282 -5.23 23.04 7.64
C ARG A 282 -5.01 23.68 9.01
N ARG A 283 -5.87 24.59 9.43
CA ARG A 283 -5.78 25.21 10.77
C ARG A 283 -5.83 24.15 11.87
N ARG A 284 -6.78 23.21 11.81
CA ARG A 284 -6.87 22.12 12.79
C ARG A 284 -5.60 21.26 12.82
N LEU A 285 -5.02 20.95 11.65
CA LEU A 285 -3.80 20.18 11.55
C LEU A 285 -2.62 20.89 12.21
N VAL A 286 -2.46 22.18 11.93
CA VAL A 286 -1.35 23.00 12.45
C VAL A 286 -1.56 23.34 13.94
N ASP A 287 -2.72 23.84 14.31
CA ASP A 287 -2.96 24.43 15.63
C ASP A 287 -3.31 23.37 16.69
N THR A 288 -3.89 22.24 16.28
CA THR A 288 -4.42 21.25 17.24
C THR A 288 -3.72 19.90 17.15
N ILE A 289 -3.53 19.35 15.96
CA ILE A 289 -2.96 18.01 15.79
C ILE A 289 -1.43 18.04 15.87
N GLY A 290 -0.80 18.97 15.15
CA GLY A 290 0.66 19.08 15.08
C GLY A 290 1.35 19.12 16.44
N PRO A 291 0.89 19.93 17.41
CA PRO A 291 1.49 19.96 18.76
C PRO A 291 1.38 18.66 19.55
N GLN A 292 0.52 17.71 19.15
CA GLN A 292 0.34 16.42 19.81
C GLN A 292 1.14 15.31 19.15
N LEU A 293 1.67 15.52 17.93
CA LEU A 293 2.49 14.55 17.24
C LEU A 293 3.85 14.38 17.92
N ARG A 294 4.33 13.16 18.03
CA ARG A 294 5.52 12.78 18.80
C ARG A 294 6.69 12.37 17.93
N THR A 295 6.40 11.87 16.73
CA THR A 295 7.40 11.24 15.86
C THR A 295 7.67 12.01 14.58
N TYR A 296 6.82 12.96 14.24
CA TYR A 296 7.00 13.82 13.08
C TYR A 296 7.89 15.03 13.37
N PRO A 297 8.77 15.42 12.41
CA PRO A 297 9.59 16.62 12.57
C PRO A 297 8.74 17.88 12.74
N ALA A 298 9.28 18.87 13.48
CA ALA A 298 8.67 20.18 13.58
C ALA A 298 8.44 20.79 12.18
N GLY A 299 7.26 21.40 11.96
CA GLY A 299 6.89 21.99 10.68
C GLY A 299 6.46 20.99 9.60
N TRP A 300 6.50 19.68 9.86
CA TRP A 300 6.01 18.69 8.91
C TRP A 300 4.55 18.91 8.52
N VAL A 301 3.71 19.27 9.49
CA VAL A 301 2.27 19.51 9.29
C VAL A 301 1.97 20.64 8.30
N ASP A 302 2.86 21.63 8.20
CA ASP A 302 2.71 22.75 7.25
C ASP A 302 2.87 22.29 5.79
N GLN A 303 3.67 21.26 5.58
CA GLN A 303 4.00 20.72 4.26
C GLN A 303 3.03 19.63 3.79
N VAL A 304 2.12 19.13 4.66
CA VAL A 304 1.16 18.07 4.28
C VAL A 304 0.20 18.60 3.22
N PRO A 305 0.18 18.03 2.00
CA PRO A 305 -0.80 18.45 1.01
C PRO A 305 -2.22 18.07 1.46
N LEU A 306 -3.15 18.99 1.30
CA LEU A 306 -4.58 18.78 1.59
C LEU A 306 -5.37 18.92 0.29
N ASN A 307 -5.74 17.82 -0.30
CA ASN A 307 -6.57 17.73 -1.50
C ASN A 307 -7.27 16.35 -1.56
N ASN A 308 -8.21 16.17 -2.48
CA ASN A 308 -8.99 14.92 -2.56
C ASN A 308 -8.10 13.68 -2.86
N ALA A 309 -7.05 13.81 -3.67
CA ALA A 309 -6.17 12.69 -3.97
C ALA A 309 -5.40 12.20 -2.73
N VAL A 310 -4.83 13.13 -1.97
CA VAL A 310 -4.14 12.82 -0.71
C VAL A 310 -5.12 12.29 0.34
N LEU A 311 -6.26 12.94 0.53
CA LEU A 311 -7.29 12.51 1.46
C LEU A 311 -7.72 11.06 1.20
N MET A 312 -8.03 10.73 -0.05
CA MET A 312 -8.44 9.38 -0.42
C MET A 312 -7.31 8.35 -0.29
N ALA A 313 -6.07 8.75 -0.55
CA ALA A 313 -4.92 7.86 -0.37
C ALA A 313 -4.66 7.56 1.12
N ARG A 314 -4.73 8.58 1.99
CA ARG A 314 -4.49 8.44 3.43
C ARG A 314 -5.61 7.72 4.16
N ARG A 315 -6.88 7.97 3.76
CA ARG A 315 -8.05 7.35 4.38
C ARG A 315 -8.01 5.81 4.29
N VAL A 316 -7.45 5.26 3.22
CA VAL A 316 -7.36 3.80 3.02
C VAL A 316 -6.67 3.09 4.19
N TYR A 317 -5.63 3.70 4.75
CA TYR A 317 -4.81 3.13 5.84
C TYR A 317 -5.27 3.53 7.24
N ALA A 318 -6.25 4.41 7.34
CA ALA A 318 -6.58 5.08 8.60
C ALA A 318 -8.06 4.98 8.97
N GLU A 319 -8.83 4.14 8.30
CA GLU A 319 -10.27 4.03 8.55
C GLU A 319 -10.52 3.30 9.85
N ARG A 320 -11.14 4.01 10.83
CA ARG A 320 -11.66 3.44 12.09
C ARG A 320 -10.59 2.75 12.95
N LEU A 321 -9.38 3.30 13.01
CA LEU A 321 -8.30 2.75 13.86
C LEU A 321 -8.70 2.69 15.34
N ASP A 322 -9.54 3.61 15.82
CA ASP A 322 -10.12 3.63 17.15
C ASP A 322 -10.98 2.39 17.47
N ARG A 323 -11.66 1.83 16.47
CA ARG A 323 -12.43 0.60 16.65
C ARG A 323 -11.55 -0.61 16.89
N PHE A 324 -10.44 -0.73 16.14
CA PHE A 324 -9.47 -1.79 16.37
C PHE A 324 -8.85 -1.68 17.76
N ASP A 325 -8.53 -0.45 18.19
CA ASP A 325 -8.04 -0.17 19.54
C ASP A 325 -9.08 -0.51 20.62
N SER A 326 -10.37 -0.27 20.37
CA SER A 326 -11.45 -0.65 21.29
C SER A 326 -11.53 -2.18 21.43
N VAL A 327 -11.40 -2.93 20.32
CA VAL A 327 -11.35 -4.40 20.36
C VAL A 327 -10.11 -4.88 21.11
N TYR A 328 -8.96 -4.24 20.91
CA TYR A 328 -7.72 -4.54 21.61
C TYR A 328 -7.85 -4.31 23.13
N ALA A 329 -8.42 -3.18 23.54
CA ALA A 329 -8.69 -2.89 24.95
C ALA A 329 -9.68 -3.90 25.56
N ALA A 330 -10.77 -4.24 24.85
CA ALA A 330 -11.75 -5.25 25.25
C ALA A 330 -11.17 -6.68 25.28
N SER A 331 -9.99 -6.88 24.68
CA SER A 331 -9.23 -8.14 24.74
C SER A 331 -8.16 -8.12 25.86
N GLY A 332 -8.24 -7.15 26.78
CA GLY A 332 -7.27 -7.01 27.87
C GLY A 332 -5.84 -6.69 27.40
N GLY A 333 -5.69 -6.06 26.23
CA GLY A 333 -4.38 -5.80 25.63
C GLY A 333 -3.72 -7.03 25.00
N ASN A 334 -4.46 -8.12 24.80
CA ASN A 334 -3.98 -9.29 24.09
C ASN A 334 -4.18 -9.13 22.59
N LEU A 335 -3.09 -8.82 21.87
CA LEU A 335 -3.15 -8.53 20.44
C LEU A 335 -3.60 -9.74 19.59
N ARG A 336 -3.16 -10.96 19.92
CA ARG A 336 -3.60 -12.19 19.24
C ARG A 336 -5.10 -12.38 19.34
N GLU A 337 -5.67 -12.20 20.54
CA GLU A 337 -7.12 -12.31 20.75
C GLU A 337 -7.86 -11.19 20.02
N ALA A 338 -7.34 -9.96 20.01
CA ALA A 338 -7.93 -8.85 19.26
C ALA A 338 -7.99 -9.16 17.76
N ILE A 339 -6.89 -9.64 17.17
CA ILE A 339 -6.83 -10.06 15.77
C ILE A 339 -7.90 -11.12 15.49
N ALA A 340 -7.96 -12.17 16.31
CA ALA A 340 -8.94 -13.25 16.15
C ALA A 340 -10.39 -12.75 16.26
N ARG A 341 -10.70 -11.82 17.17
CA ARG A 341 -12.03 -11.20 17.30
C ARG A 341 -12.43 -10.40 16.08
N VAL A 342 -11.51 -9.56 15.55
CA VAL A 342 -11.78 -8.78 14.34
C VAL A 342 -12.07 -9.71 13.16
N MET A 343 -11.27 -10.75 12.97
CA MET A 343 -11.47 -11.72 11.89
C MET A 343 -12.81 -12.49 12.03
N ARG A 344 -13.20 -12.92 13.24
CA ARG A 344 -14.48 -13.56 13.51
C ARG A 344 -15.65 -12.61 13.22
N ALA A 345 -15.61 -11.41 13.78
CA ALA A 345 -16.67 -10.42 13.59
C ALA A 345 -16.90 -10.08 12.10
N HIS A 346 -15.83 -10.04 11.31
CA HIS A 346 -15.93 -9.84 9.86
C HIS A 346 -16.61 -11.04 9.17
N LYS A 347 -16.21 -12.28 9.48
CA LYS A 347 -16.83 -13.49 8.90
C LYS A 347 -18.32 -13.57 9.23
N ASP A 348 -18.70 -13.25 10.47
CA ASP A 348 -20.09 -13.26 10.91
C ASP A 348 -20.94 -12.19 10.20
N ALA A 349 -20.35 -11.04 9.89
CA ALA A 349 -21.01 -9.97 9.15
C ALA A 349 -21.25 -10.36 7.67
N VAL A 350 -20.28 -11.00 7.02
CA VAL A 350 -20.43 -11.50 5.63
C VAL A 350 -21.47 -12.62 5.57
N GLY A 351 -21.41 -13.61 6.46
CA GLY A 351 -22.37 -14.73 6.47
C GLY A 351 -23.81 -14.34 6.80
N ARG A 352 -24.04 -13.13 7.35
CA ARG A 352 -25.40 -12.55 7.51
C ARG A 352 -25.92 -11.86 6.25
N ASN A 353 -25.05 -11.30 5.44
CA ASN A 353 -25.43 -10.64 4.19
C ASN A 353 -25.70 -11.62 3.05
N ASP A 354 -25.24 -12.86 3.16
CA ASP A 354 -25.44 -13.94 2.17
C ASP A 354 -26.70 -14.79 2.45
N ARG A 355 -27.47 -14.47 3.51
CA ARG A 355 -28.77 -15.06 3.85
C ARG A 355 -29.91 -14.09 3.62
#